data_e21a935f7a5177fc261268430ad7b505
#
_entry.id   e21a935f7a5177fc261268430ad7b505
#
_cell.length_a   1.000
_cell.length_b   1.000
_cell.length_c   1.000
_cell.angle_alpha   90.00
_cell.angle_beta   90.00
_cell.angle_gamma   90.00
#
_symmetry.space_group_name_H-M   'P 1'
#
loop_
_entity.id
_entity.type
_entity.pdbx_description
1 polymer ?
#
loop_
_entity_poly.entity_id
_entity_poly.type
_entity_poly.pdbx_seq_one_letter_code
_entity_poly.pdbx_strand_id
1 'polypeptide(L)'
;DTYYGDIAEAINAGNTAPLIYTGWENTLVTTGTKMLEYMQNKATIKDVVKQLEDDQESVVNNKPEVITTTTEDISQKNCAKLVGRCFAQATNSDLALVSLGTWISGNGLDQNNDGVSGKLYTKDITIDDLSTIIPTGWSRTIQTVRLTGKQIQDLYKEGYDAVGTGNNYSYILVSPIKLEEDKTYQVAISGISDKLKSEMEVTDSGIVGIDAAKEFFGKFKTLSEADAEWK
;
A
#
# COMPACT_ATOMS: atom_id res chain seq x y z
N ASP A 1 29.55 24.74 5.91
CA ASP A 1 28.79 24.26 4.71
C ASP A 1 29.33 22.98 4.08
N THR A 2 30.27 22.29 4.77
CA THR A 2 30.79 20.98 4.35
C THR A 2 29.73 19.88 4.41
N TYR A 3 28.80 19.92 5.36
CA TYR A 3 27.76 18.89 5.56
C TYR A 3 26.85 18.69 4.36
N TYR A 4 26.34 19.77 3.74
CA TYR A 4 25.52 19.65 2.53
C TYR A 4 26.37 19.30 1.30
N GLY A 5 27.64 19.65 1.29
CA GLY A 5 28.59 19.26 0.26
C GLY A 5 28.84 17.76 0.25
N ASP A 6 29.06 17.17 1.41
CA ASP A 6 29.32 15.73 1.56
C ASP A 6 28.08 14.87 1.18
N ILE A 7 26.87 15.34 1.54
CA ILE A 7 25.60 14.69 1.10
C ILE A 7 25.42 14.79 -0.42
N ALA A 8 25.66 15.96 -1.00
CA ALA A 8 25.56 16.16 -2.44
C ALA A 8 26.57 15.30 -3.19
N GLU A 9 27.79 15.17 -2.68
CA GLU A 9 28.84 14.33 -3.25
C GLU A 9 28.46 12.84 -3.17
N ALA A 10 27.91 12.37 -2.05
CA ALA A 10 27.41 11.00 -1.89
C ALA A 10 26.25 10.68 -2.84
N ILE A 11 25.31 11.62 -3.03
CA ILE A 11 24.20 11.49 -3.97
C ILE A 11 24.72 11.44 -5.41
N ASN A 12 25.65 12.32 -5.79
CA ASN A 12 26.23 12.36 -7.12
C ASN A 12 27.12 11.16 -7.43
N ALA A 13 27.73 10.54 -6.43
CA ALA A 13 28.48 9.29 -6.56
C ALA A 13 27.60 8.05 -6.69
N GLY A 14 26.28 8.18 -6.69
CA GLY A 14 25.34 7.06 -6.76
C GLY A 14 25.28 6.21 -5.50
N ASN A 15 25.88 6.67 -4.39
CA ASN A 15 25.85 6.00 -3.09
C ASN A 15 24.52 6.25 -2.34
N THR A 16 23.45 6.40 -3.09
CA THR A 16 22.09 6.45 -2.51
C THR A 16 21.57 5.03 -2.38
N ALA A 17 21.74 4.45 -1.20
CA ALA A 17 20.92 3.30 -0.85
C ALA A 17 19.46 3.76 -0.73
N PRO A 18 18.49 3.03 -1.26
CA PRO A 18 17.08 3.35 -1.02
C PRO A 18 16.85 3.31 0.50
N LEU A 19 16.47 4.45 1.06
CA LEU A 19 16.17 4.64 2.48
C LEU A 19 14.81 3.99 2.85
N ILE A 20 14.55 2.80 2.36
CA ILE A 20 13.38 2.02 2.75
C ILE A 20 13.87 0.91 3.66
N TYR A 21 14.09 1.27 4.92
CA TYR A 21 14.36 0.28 5.96
C TYR A 21 13.17 0.21 6.90
N THR A 22 12.71 -0.99 7.11
CA THR A 22 11.85 -1.35 8.24
C THR A 22 12.49 -0.83 9.52
N GLY A 23 11.75 -0.06 10.30
CA GLY A 23 12.31 0.57 11.51
C GLY A 23 12.81 2.00 11.33
N TRP A 24 12.70 2.60 10.13
CA TRP A 24 13.03 3.99 9.89
C TRP A 24 12.34 4.96 10.87
N GLU A 25 11.10 4.69 11.22
CA GLU A 25 10.36 5.52 12.19
C GLU A 25 11.03 5.52 13.57
N ASN A 26 11.51 4.37 14.03
CA ASN A 26 12.25 4.28 15.29
C ASN A 26 13.57 5.02 15.21
N THR A 27 14.30 4.89 14.11
CA THR A 27 15.55 5.63 13.86
C THR A 27 15.31 7.14 13.85
N LEU A 28 14.23 7.62 13.22
CA LEU A 28 13.87 9.05 13.26
C LEU A 28 13.61 9.54 14.69
N VAL A 29 12.96 8.75 15.52
CA VAL A 29 12.66 9.12 16.91
C VAL A 29 13.94 9.09 17.76
N THR A 30 14.68 8.00 17.75
CA THR A 30 15.86 7.80 18.63
C THR A 30 17.03 8.69 18.22
N THR A 31 17.42 8.66 16.95
CA THR A 31 18.47 9.54 16.41
C THR A 31 18.04 11.00 16.42
N GLY A 32 16.79 11.31 16.11
CA GLY A 32 16.26 12.67 16.17
C GLY A 32 16.30 13.22 17.59
N THR A 33 15.96 12.42 18.59
CA THR A 33 16.09 12.80 20.01
C THR A 33 17.54 13.07 20.39
N LYS A 34 18.46 12.19 19.98
CA LYS A 34 19.89 12.36 20.25
C LYS A 34 20.48 13.60 19.56
N MET A 35 20.01 13.92 18.35
CA MET A 35 20.37 15.15 17.64
C MET A 35 19.87 16.40 18.37
N LEU A 36 18.66 16.39 18.92
CA LEU A 36 18.16 17.49 19.74
C LEU A 36 18.97 17.67 21.02
N GLU A 37 19.38 16.59 21.68
CA GLU A 37 20.29 16.64 22.84
C GLU A 37 21.65 17.27 22.47
N TYR A 38 22.20 16.92 21.31
CA TYR A 38 23.43 17.54 20.79
C TYR A 38 23.23 19.03 20.57
N MET A 39 22.15 19.46 19.92
CA MET A 39 21.85 20.88 19.71
C MET A 39 21.65 21.65 21.02
N GLN A 40 21.25 20.99 22.09
CA GLN A 40 21.12 21.55 23.45
C GLN A 40 22.42 21.45 24.27
N ASN A 41 23.53 21.02 23.69
CA ASN A 41 24.80 20.74 24.36
C ASN A 41 24.72 19.70 25.49
N LYS A 42 23.78 18.76 25.40
CA LYS A 42 23.58 17.63 26.33
C LYS A 42 24.20 16.33 25.85
N ALA A 43 24.57 16.24 24.59
CA ALA A 43 25.24 15.12 23.96
C ALA A 43 26.36 15.60 23.04
N THR A 44 27.23 14.69 22.62
CA THR A 44 28.31 14.98 21.66
C THR A 44 27.92 14.44 20.27
N ILE A 45 28.61 14.89 19.23
CA ILE A 45 28.42 14.32 17.89
C ILE A 45 28.74 12.82 17.85
N LYS A 46 29.64 12.34 18.69
CA LYS A 46 29.94 10.91 18.82
C LYS A 46 28.76 10.11 19.37
N ASP A 47 28.00 10.72 20.28
CA ASP A 47 26.79 10.07 20.82
C ASP A 47 25.70 9.96 19.76
N VAL A 48 25.58 10.95 18.86
CA VAL A 48 24.66 10.91 17.72
C VAL A 48 25.06 9.82 16.74
N VAL A 49 26.36 9.76 16.38
CA VAL A 49 26.88 8.72 15.47
C VAL A 49 26.68 7.33 16.06
N LYS A 50 26.99 7.16 17.35
CA LYS A 50 26.78 5.89 18.05
C LYS A 50 25.29 5.48 18.04
N GLN A 51 24.37 6.42 18.27
CA GLN A 51 22.93 6.14 18.21
C GLN A 51 22.50 5.68 16.80
N LEU A 52 23.05 6.29 15.74
CA LEU A 52 22.80 5.86 14.36
C LEU A 52 23.30 4.44 14.11
N GLU A 53 24.51 4.11 14.63
CA GLU A 53 25.08 2.77 14.50
C GLU A 53 24.22 1.75 15.26
N ASP A 54 23.81 2.04 16.49
CA ASP A 54 22.94 1.20 17.32
C ASP A 54 21.56 0.99 16.64
N ASP A 55 20.99 2.03 16.04
CA ASP A 55 19.71 1.96 15.32
C ASP A 55 19.86 1.10 14.04
N GLN A 56 20.96 1.26 13.29
CA GLN A 56 21.27 0.43 12.13
C GLN A 56 21.44 -1.04 12.52
N GLU A 57 22.18 -1.33 13.58
CA GLU A 57 22.38 -2.69 14.08
C GLU A 57 21.03 -3.32 14.50
N SER A 58 20.16 -2.55 15.16
CA SER A 58 18.83 -2.97 15.52
C SER A 58 17.97 -3.35 14.30
N VAL A 59 18.02 -2.55 13.23
CA VAL A 59 17.30 -2.82 11.98
C VAL A 59 17.85 -4.08 11.30
N VAL A 60 19.17 -4.26 11.26
CA VAL A 60 19.80 -5.43 10.64
C VAL A 60 19.47 -6.73 11.42
N ASN A 61 19.38 -6.65 12.74
CA ASN A 61 19.10 -7.79 13.60
C ASN A 61 17.60 -8.14 13.69
N ASN A 62 16.71 -7.15 13.49
CA ASN A 62 15.26 -7.32 13.46
C ASN A 62 14.76 -7.38 12.01
N LYS A 63 15.26 -8.33 11.23
CA LYS A 63 14.74 -8.52 9.87
C LYS A 63 13.24 -8.79 9.92
N PRO A 64 12.44 -8.05 9.13
CA PRO A 64 11.01 -8.30 9.08
C PRO A 64 10.75 -9.72 8.54
N GLU A 65 9.65 -10.30 9.00
CA GLU A 65 9.20 -11.58 8.49
C GLU A 65 8.96 -11.49 6.97
N VAL A 66 9.62 -12.39 6.22
CA VAL A 66 9.39 -12.53 4.79
C VAL A 66 8.09 -13.30 4.58
N ILE A 67 7.12 -12.66 3.94
CA ILE A 67 5.79 -13.25 3.67
C ILE A 67 5.83 -14.07 2.38
N THR A 68 6.46 -13.52 1.34
CA THR A 68 6.66 -14.17 0.03
C THR A 68 7.87 -13.54 -0.65
N THR A 69 8.23 -14.04 -1.83
CA THR A 69 9.29 -13.46 -2.66
C THR A 69 8.78 -13.15 -4.05
N THR A 70 9.37 -12.17 -4.73
CA THR A 70 9.13 -11.94 -6.15
C THR A 70 10.42 -12.05 -6.94
N THR A 71 10.35 -12.60 -8.16
CA THR A 71 11.48 -12.66 -9.10
C THR A 71 11.39 -11.62 -10.20
N GLU A 72 10.30 -10.86 -10.21
CA GLU A 72 10.03 -9.78 -11.16
C GLU A 72 9.23 -8.67 -10.47
N ASP A 73 9.32 -7.44 -10.98
CA ASP A 73 8.50 -6.34 -10.50
C ASP A 73 7.03 -6.60 -10.86
N ILE A 74 6.13 -6.36 -9.90
CA ILE A 74 4.68 -6.46 -10.14
C ILE A 74 4.12 -5.07 -10.28
N SER A 75 3.53 -4.80 -11.43
CA SER A 75 2.98 -3.48 -11.75
C SER A 75 1.85 -3.08 -10.81
N GLN A 76 1.61 -1.77 -10.64
CA GLN A 76 0.50 -1.23 -9.84
C GLN A 76 -0.84 -1.89 -10.21
N LYS A 77 -1.11 -2.04 -11.50
CA LYS A 77 -2.34 -2.67 -11.99
C LYS A 77 -2.47 -4.12 -11.55
N ASN A 78 -1.39 -4.88 -11.58
CA ASN A 78 -1.39 -6.26 -11.16
C ASN A 78 -1.39 -6.38 -9.63
N CYS A 79 -0.76 -5.44 -8.90
CA CYS A 79 -0.96 -5.32 -7.45
C CYS A 79 -2.44 -5.08 -7.11
N ALA A 80 -3.13 -4.20 -7.83
CA ALA A 80 -4.56 -3.96 -7.61
C ALA A 80 -5.42 -5.21 -7.89
N LYS A 81 -5.07 -6.01 -8.90
CA LYS A 81 -5.75 -7.30 -9.14
C LYS A 81 -5.52 -8.29 -7.99
N LEU A 82 -4.28 -8.41 -7.51
CA LEU A 82 -3.94 -9.26 -6.37
C LEU A 82 -4.68 -8.83 -5.10
N VAL A 83 -4.70 -7.53 -4.82
CA VAL A 83 -5.44 -6.95 -3.67
C VAL A 83 -6.94 -7.21 -3.81
N GLY A 84 -7.50 -6.99 -4.98
CA GLY A 84 -8.92 -7.27 -5.23
C GLY A 84 -9.28 -8.75 -5.01
N ARG A 85 -8.45 -9.66 -5.52
CA ARG A 85 -8.60 -11.09 -5.27
C ARG A 85 -8.47 -11.44 -3.79
N CYS A 86 -7.50 -10.85 -3.10
CA CYS A 86 -7.33 -11.00 -1.65
C CYS A 86 -8.60 -10.57 -0.90
N PHE A 87 -9.10 -9.38 -1.17
CA PHE A 87 -10.26 -8.81 -0.49
C PHE A 87 -11.53 -9.61 -0.76
N ALA A 88 -11.76 -10.01 -2.02
CA ALA A 88 -12.91 -10.84 -2.36
C ALA A 88 -12.87 -12.20 -1.65
N GLN A 89 -11.71 -12.86 -1.62
CA GLN A 89 -11.56 -14.13 -0.91
C GLN A 89 -11.73 -13.99 0.61
N ALA A 90 -11.14 -12.96 1.22
CA ALA A 90 -11.23 -12.73 2.65
C ALA A 90 -12.67 -12.44 3.11
N THR A 91 -13.46 -11.75 2.28
CA THR A 91 -14.85 -11.38 2.60
C THR A 91 -15.89 -12.36 2.02
N ASN A 92 -15.44 -13.42 1.38
CA ASN A 92 -16.32 -14.36 0.65
C ASN A 92 -17.24 -13.64 -0.36
N SER A 93 -16.67 -12.64 -1.05
CA SER A 93 -17.36 -11.87 -2.10
C SER A 93 -17.19 -12.54 -3.47
N ASP A 94 -18.15 -12.33 -4.37
CA ASP A 94 -18.14 -12.91 -5.72
C ASP A 94 -17.01 -12.32 -6.59
N LEU A 95 -16.66 -11.06 -6.31
CA LEU A 95 -15.66 -10.28 -7.06
C LEU A 95 -15.20 -9.06 -6.24
N ALA A 96 -14.26 -8.31 -6.80
CA ALA A 96 -13.81 -7.05 -6.22
C ALA A 96 -13.79 -5.91 -7.23
N LEU A 97 -13.99 -4.70 -6.73
CA LEU A 97 -13.81 -3.44 -7.43
C LEU A 97 -12.83 -2.57 -6.62
N VAL A 98 -11.60 -2.44 -7.10
CA VAL A 98 -10.51 -1.78 -6.38
C VAL A 98 -10.11 -0.52 -7.11
N SER A 99 -10.09 0.62 -6.43
CA SER A 99 -9.63 1.87 -7.03
C SER A 99 -8.11 1.90 -7.16
N LEU A 100 -7.63 2.56 -8.21
CA LEU A 100 -6.21 2.90 -8.36
C LEU A 100 -5.96 4.26 -7.72
N GLY A 101 -4.90 4.34 -6.92
CA GLY A 101 -4.36 5.60 -6.47
C GLY A 101 -3.37 6.17 -7.49
N THR A 102 -3.19 7.48 -7.49
CA THR A 102 -2.18 8.17 -8.30
C THR A 102 -1.49 9.24 -7.48
N TRP A 103 -0.20 9.43 -7.73
CA TRP A 103 0.52 10.58 -7.20
C TRP A 103 0.10 11.83 -7.97
N ILE A 104 -0.41 12.83 -7.26
CA ILE A 104 -0.75 14.12 -7.85
C ILE A 104 0.51 14.97 -7.89
N SER A 105 0.97 15.29 -9.10
CA SER A 105 2.15 16.15 -9.29
C SER A 105 1.87 17.54 -8.70
N GLY A 106 2.73 17.99 -7.79
CA GLY A 106 2.70 19.31 -7.18
C GLY A 106 2.45 19.34 -5.68
N ASN A 107 1.59 18.46 -5.15
CA ASN A 107 1.39 18.34 -3.70
C ASN A 107 2.01 17.08 -3.08
N GLY A 108 2.58 16.21 -3.91
CA GLY A 108 3.36 15.04 -3.45
C GLY A 108 2.56 13.97 -2.72
N LEU A 109 1.28 14.15 -2.50
CA LEU A 109 0.43 13.20 -1.78
C LEU A 109 -0.73 12.76 -2.66
N ASP A 110 -0.86 11.46 -2.83
CA ASP A 110 -2.10 10.90 -3.32
C ASP A 110 -3.17 11.08 -2.23
N GLN A 111 -4.21 11.84 -2.57
CA GLN A 111 -5.33 12.06 -1.66
C GLN A 111 -6.33 10.89 -1.68
N ASN A 112 -6.16 9.92 -2.56
CA ASN A 112 -6.94 8.71 -2.59
C ASN A 112 -6.28 7.59 -1.77
N ASN A 113 -6.39 7.68 -0.46
CA ASN A 113 -5.91 6.62 0.44
C ASN A 113 -6.65 5.29 0.29
N ASP A 114 -7.75 5.26 -0.46
CA ASP A 114 -8.59 4.08 -0.67
C ASP A 114 -8.19 3.30 -1.93
N GLY A 115 -7.17 3.77 -2.66
CA GLY A 115 -6.68 3.16 -3.89
C GLY A 115 -5.32 2.50 -3.76
N VAL A 116 -5.07 1.52 -4.62
CA VAL A 116 -3.74 0.92 -4.77
C VAL A 116 -2.85 1.87 -5.54
N SER A 117 -1.84 2.44 -4.89
CA SER A 117 -0.89 3.40 -5.49
C SER A 117 0.51 2.81 -5.70
N GLY A 118 0.85 1.77 -4.97
CA GLY A 118 2.17 1.13 -4.99
C GLY A 118 2.31 0.01 -6.02
N LYS A 119 3.55 -0.43 -6.17
CA LYS A 119 3.93 -1.65 -6.88
C LYS A 119 4.85 -2.48 -5.99
N LEU A 120 4.99 -3.77 -6.27
CA LEU A 120 5.98 -4.62 -5.62
C LEU A 120 7.22 -4.74 -6.49
N TYR A 121 8.38 -4.61 -5.86
CA TYR A 121 9.67 -4.74 -6.51
C TYR A 121 10.23 -6.15 -6.32
N THR A 122 11.10 -6.56 -7.23
CA THR A 122 11.81 -7.84 -7.18
C THR A 122 12.65 -7.97 -5.92
N LYS A 123 12.14 -8.68 -4.92
CA LYS A 123 12.80 -8.93 -3.62
C LYS A 123 11.98 -9.86 -2.73
N ASP A 124 12.48 -10.10 -1.52
CA ASP A 124 11.68 -10.61 -0.41
C ASP A 124 10.61 -9.58 -0.02
N ILE A 125 9.36 -10.01 0.03
CA ILE A 125 8.20 -9.17 0.35
C ILE A 125 7.84 -9.34 1.82
N THR A 126 7.81 -8.22 2.50
CA THR A 126 7.49 -8.11 3.93
C THR A 126 6.12 -7.48 4.14
N ILE A 127 5.68 -7.36 5.39
CA ILE A 127 4.44 -6.67 5.74
C ILE A 127 4.48 -5.19 5.33
N ASP A 128 5.64 -4.53 5.40
CA ASP A 128 5.79 -3.14 5.02
C ASP A 128 5.59 -2.95 3.51
N ASP A 129 6.10 -3.89 2.71
CA ASP A 129 5.88 -3.87 1.27
C ASP A 129 4.39 -4.04 0.94
N LEU A 130 3.70 -4.95 1.62
CA LEU A 130 2.26 -5.13 1.46
C LEU A 130 1.49 -3.87 1.86
N SER A 131 1.92 -3.15 2.89
CA SER A 131 1.28 -1.90 3.31
C SER A 131 1.30 -0.82 2.23
N THR A 132 2.27 -0.86 1.31
CA THR A 132 2.36 0.10 0.19
C THR A 132 1.32 -0.14 -0.89
N ILE A 133 0.79 -1.35 -1.00
CA ILE A 133 -0.21 -1.74 -2.00
C ILE A 133 -1.61 -1.93 -1.43
N ILE A 134 -1.75 -2.05 -0.10
CA ILE A 134 -3.06 -2.21 0.52
C ILE A 134 -3.73 -0.83 0.69
N PRO A 135 -4.93 -0.62 0.11
CA PRO A 135 -5.68 0.61 0.30
C PRO A 135 -5.90 0.94 1.77
N THR A 136 -5.76 2.23 2.12
CA THR A 136 -6.03 2.78 3.46
C THR A 136 -5.12 2.33 4.60
N GLY A 137 -4.00 1.68 4.29
CA GLY A 137 -2.95 1.39 5.28
C GLY A 137 -3.33 0.28 6.29
N TRP A 138 -2.69 0.34 7.44
CA TRP A 138 -2.55 -0.77 8.37
C TRP A 138 -3.80 -1.20 9.14
N SER A 139 -4.82 -0.36 9.27
CA SER A 139 -5.87 -0.59 10.29
C SER A 139 -7.30 -0.60 9.78
N ARG A 140 -7.53 -0.33 8.50
CA ARG A 140 -8.90 -0.30 7.99
C ARG A 140 -9.39 -1.69 7.58
N THR A 141 -10.67 -1.88 7.82
CA THR A 141 -11.39 -3.08 7.44
C THR A 141 -11.84 -3.05 5.98
N ILE A 142 -11.92 -4.23 5.38
CA ILE A 142 -12.41 -4.39 4.01
C ILE A 142 -13.91 -4.08 3.99
N GLN A 143 -14.33 -3.28 3.03
CA GLN A 143 -15.75 -2.95 2.83
C GLN A 143 -16.36 -3.82 1.76
N THR A 144 -17.65 -4.11 1.90
CA THR A 144 -18.43 -4.88 0.93
C THR A 144 -19.73 -4.16 0.60
N VAL A 145 -20.26 -4.42 -0.60
CA VAL A 145 -21.51 -3.84 -1.08
C VAL A 145 -22.20 -4.84 -2.02
N ARG A 146 -23.53 -4.78 -2.07
CA ARG A 146 -24.31 -5.57 -3.03
C ARG A 146 -24.67 -4.71 -4.24
N LEU A 147 -24.22 -5.13 -5.42
CA LEU A 147 -24.41 -4.40 -6.67
C LEU A 147 -24.92 -5.32 -7.77
N THR A 148 -25.76 -4.81 -8.66
CA THR A 148 -26.08 -5.49 -9.91
C THR A 148 -24.88 -5.44 -10.87
N GLY A 149 -24.83 -6.38 -11.82
CA GLY A 149 -23.77 -6.37 -12.83
C GLY A 149 -23.73 -5.07 -13.63
N LYS A 150 -24.91 -4.45 -13.88
CA LYS A 150 -25.00 -3.15 -14.51
C LYS A 150 -24.35 -2.04 -13.65
N GLN A 151 -24.67 -1.98 -12.36
CA GLN A 151 -24.06 -1.00 -11.45
C GLN A 151 -22.53 -1.15 -11.37
N ILE A 152 -22.04 -2.40 -11.33
CA ILE A 152 -20.59 -2.69 -11.35
C ILE A 152 -19.95 -2.16 -12.63
N GLN A 153 -20.58 -2.40 -13.80
CA GLN A 153 -20.07 -1.92 -15.08
C GLN A 153 -20.09 -0.39 -15.20
N ASP A 154 -21.12 0.26 -14.66
CA ASP A 154 -21.24 1.71 -14.66
C ASP A 154 -20.15 2.32 -13.77
N LEU A 155 -19.95 1.81 -12.54
CA LEU A 155 -18.85 2.24 -11.66
C LEU A 155 -17.46 2.02 -12.29
N TYR A 156 -17.27 0.89 -12.93
CA TYR A 156 -16.01 0.58 -13.63
C TYR A 156 -15.71 1.58 -14.77
N LYS A 157 -16.74 2.06 -15.45
CA LYS A 157 -16.61 3.05 -16.54
C LYS A 157 -16.41 4.48 -16.03
N GLU A 158 -17.16 4.85 -14.98
CA GLU A 158 -17.17 6.21 -14.44
C GLU A 158 -15.94 6.50 -13.58
N GLY A 159 -15.41 5.47 -12.93
CA GLY A 159 -14.33 5.63 -11.96
C GLY A 159 -14.82 6.17 -10.62
N TYR A 160 -13.86 6.46 -9.75
CA TYR A 160 -14.07 6.96 -8.41
C TYR A 160 -13.72 8.46 -8.34
N ASP A 161 -14.71 9.28 -8.05
CA ASP A 161 -14.51 10.70 -7.76
C ASP A 161 -14.10 10.87 -6.30
N ALA A 162 -12.83 11.18 -6.06
CA ALA A 162 -12.37 11.53 -4.73
C ALA A 162 -12.86 12.93 -4.38
N VAL A 163 -13.81 12.99 -3.46
CA VAL A 163 -14.50 14.21 -3.04
C VAL A 163 -13.53 15.37 -2.77
N GLY A 164 -13.74 16.46 -3.47
CA GLY A 164 -12.99 17.71 -3.30
C GLY A 164 -11.67 17.80 -4.08
N THR A 165 -11.27 16.77 -4.82
CA THR A 165 -10.03 16.80 -5.61
C THR A 165 -10.25 17.14 -7.09
N GLY A 166 -11.45 16.91 -7.61
CA GLY A 166 -11.77 17.01 -9.05
C GLY A 166 -11.10 15.94 -9.91
N ASN A 167 -10.54 14.90 -9.28
CA ASN A 167 -9.85 13.80 -9.97
C ASN A 167 -10.72 12.55 -9.94
N ASN A 168 -10.86 11.90 -11.10
CA ASN A 168 -11.45 10.59 -11.20
C ASN A 168 -10.36 9.52 -11.20
N TYR A 169 -10.45 8.57 -10.27
CA TYR A 169 -9.58 7.43 -10.19
C TYR A 169 -10.24 6.21 -10.85
N SER A 170 -9.48 5.49 -11.65
CA SER A 170 -9.97 4.29 -12.31
C SER A 170 -10.15 3.14 -11.32
N TYR A 171 -11.19 2.36 -11.52
CA TYR A 171 -11.34 1.07 -10.86
C TYR A 171 -10.67 -0.04 -11.66
N ILE A 172 -10.19 -1.05 -10.95
CA ILE A 172 -9.84 -2.36 -11.47
C ILE A 172 -10.95 -3.33 -11.05
N LEU A 173 -11.60 -3.92 -12.04
CA LEU A 173 -12.55 -5.01 -11.82
C LEU A 173 -11.77 -6.32 -11.76
N VAL A 174 -11.94 -7.05 -10.66
CA VAL A 174 -11.30 -8.34 -10.39
C VAL A 174 -12.40 -9.39 -10.22
N SER A 175 -12.62 -10.20 -11.21
CA SER A 175 -13.72 -11.15 -11.24
C SER A 175 -13.33 -12.46 -11.91
N PRO A 176 -13.61 -13.62 -11.30
CA PRO A 176 -13.45 -14.93 -11.93
C PRO A 176 -14.66 -15.31 -12.79
N ILE A 177 -15.71 -14.50 -12.77
CA ILE A 177 -16.98 -14.76 -13.45
C ILE A 177 -17.34 -13.65 -14.44
N LYS A 178 -18.15 -13.98 -15.43
CA LYS A 178 -18.75 -13.00 -16.33
C LYS A 178 -19.99 -12.38 -15.66
N LEU A 179 -20.06 -11.04 -15.69
CA LEU A 179 -21.18 -10.31 -15.11
C LEU A 179 -22.44 -10.39 -16.00
N GLU A 180 -23.57 -10.64 -15.35
CA GLU A 180 -24.91 -10.53 -15.92
C GLU A 180 -25.56 -9.25 -15.38
N GLU A 181 -26.12 -8.41 -16.25
CA GLU A 181 -26.55 -7.04 -15.90
C GLU A 181 -27.53 -6.99 -14.72
N ASP A 182 -28.52 -7.87 -14.71
CA ASP A 182 -29.60 -7.86 -13.72
C ASP A 182 -29.29 -8.68 -12.46
N LYS A 183 -28.20 -9.44 -12.46
CA LYS A 183 -27.81 -10.28 -11.32
C LYS A 183 -27.10 -9.45 -10.27
N THR A 184 -27.44 -9.68 -9.00
CA THR A 184 -26.79 -9.03 -7.86
C THR A 184 -25.61 -9.86 -7.37
N TYR A 185 -24.49 -9.17 -7.09
CA TYR A 185 -23.25 -9.75 -6.61
C TYR A 185 -22.85 -9.13 -5.29
N GLN A 186 -22.19 -9.90 -4.44
CA GLN A 186 -21.44 -9.38 -3.29
C GLN A 186 -20.08 -8.92 -3.78
N VAL A 187 -19.73 -7.67 -3.56
CA VAL A 187 -18.53 -7.03 -4.09
C VAL A 187 -17.65 -6.55 -2.94
N ALA A 188 -16.39 -7.00 -2.89
CA ALA A 188 -15.40 -6.34 -2.06
C ALA A 188 -14.96 -5.04 -2.75
N ILE A 189 -14.99 -3.92 -2.06
CA ILE A 189 -14.79 -2.62 -2.70
C ILE A 189 -13.80 -1.74 -1.92
N SER A 190 -12.94 -1.04 -2.65
CA SER A 190 -12.15 0.07 -2.12
C SER A 190 -12.37 1.32 -2.96
N GLY A 191 -12.19 2.50 -2.36
CA GLY A 191 -12.43 3.76 -3.05
C GLY A 191 -13.93 4.05 -3.21
N ILE A 192 -14.61 4.23 -2.10
CA ILE A 192 -16.04 4.55 -2.09
C ILE A 192 -16.21 6.03 -1.77
N SER A 193 -16.69 6.81 -2.75
CA SER A 193 -17.03 8.21 -2.52
C SER A 193 -18.20 8.37 -1.54
N ASP A 194 -18.31 9.53 -0.90
CA ASP A 194 -19.43 9.82 -0.02
C ASP A 194 -20.77 9.79 -0.76
N LYS A 195 -20.76 10.11 -2.05
CA LYS A 195 -21.93 9.94 -2.92
C LYS A 195 -22.35 8.48 -3.01
N LEU A 196 -21.40 7.58 -3.29
CA LEU A 196 -21.69 6.14 -3.34
C LEU A 196 -22.17 5.60 -1.99
N LYS A 197 -21.58 6.04 -0.88
CA LYS A 197 -22.03 5.67 0.48
C LYS A 197 -23.47 6.10 0.76
N SER A 198 -23.89 7.24 0.22
CA SER A 198 -25.27 7.73 0.38
C SER A 198 -26.29 6.99 -0.49
N GLU A 199 -25.87 6.42 -1.61
CA GLU A 199 -26.71 5.72 -2.58
C GLU A 199 -26.73 4.21 -2.38
N MET A 200 -25.75 3.64 -1.68
CA MET A 200 -25.55 2.20 -1.53
C MET A 200 -25.31 1.81 -0.07
N GLU A 201 -25.86 0.68 0.32
CA GLU A 201 -25.60 0.09 1.64
C GLU A 201 -24.22 -0.58 1.66
N VAL A 202 -23.22 0.16 2.15
CA VAL A 202 -21.86 -0.33 2.32
C VAL A 202 -21.74 -0.96 3.69
N THR A 203 -21.27 -2.20 3.73
CA THR A 203 -21.07 -2.96 4.96
C THR A 203 -19.59 -3.10 5.28
N ASP A 204 -19.22 -2.83 6.52
CA ASP A 204 -17.89 -3.15 7.04
C ASP A 204 -17.80 -4.65 7.35
N SER A 205 -16.81 -5.33 6.78
CA SER A 205 -16.63 -6.77 6.99
C SER A 205 -16.05 -7.14 8.35
N GLY A 206 -15.48 -6.19 9.08
CA GLY A 206 -14.70 -6.42 10.29
C GLY A 206 -13.32 -7.06 10.05
N ILE A 207 -12.95 -7.34 8.79
CA ILE A 207 -11.67 -7.97 8.44
C ILE A 207 -10.65 -6.89 8.09
N VAL A 208 -9.54 -6.86 8.82
CA VAL A 208 -8.46 -5.89 8.58
C VAL A 208 -7.72 -6.23 7.29
N GLY A 209 -7.60 -5.26 6.38
CA GLY A 209 -7.08 -5.49 5.04
C GLY A 209 -5.64 -5.99 5.01
N ILE A 210 -4.77 -5.48 5.90
CA ILE A 210 -3.37 -5.91 5.96
C ILE A 210 -3.22 -7.34 6.49
N ASP A 211 -4.07 -7.76 7.43
CA ASP A 211 -4.05 -9.12 7.97
C ASP A 211 -4.51 -10.12 6.91
N ALA A 212 -5.57 -9.77 6.18
CA ALA A 212 -6.01 -10.55 5.01
C ALA A 212 -4.92 -10.66 3.94
N ALA A 213 -4.18 -9.57 3.69
CA ALA A 213 -3.07 -9.57 2.74
C ALA A 213 -1.94 -10.48 3.21
N LYS A 214 -1.53 -10.41 4.47
CA LYS A 214 -0.51 -11.30 5.02
C LYS A 214 -0.88 -12.77 4.80
N GLU A 215 -2.12 -13.14 5.10
CA GLU A 215 -2.60 -14.51 4.90
C GLU A 215 -2.67 -14.89 3.41
N PHE A 216 -3.16 -13.99 2.56
CA PHE A 216 -3.31 -14.24 1.13
C PHE A 216 -1.94 -14.39 0.43
N PHE A 217 -1.04 -13.42 0.62
CA PHE A 217 0.27 -13.41 -0.03
C PHE A 217 1.18 -14.50 0.52
N GLY A 218 1.04 -14.88 1.80
CA GLY A 218 1.78 -15.99 2.40
C GLY A 218 1.47 -17.38 1.81
N LYS A 219 0.41 -17.52 0.99
CA LYS A 219 0.12 -18.74 0.25
C LYS A 219 1.03 -18.96 -0.97
N PHE A 220 1.71 -17.89 -1.42
CA PHE A 220 2.62 -17.95 -2.55
C PHE A 220 4.05 -18.17 -2.05
N LYS A 221 4.70 -19.24 -2.54
CA LYS A 221 6.13 -19.43 -2.31
C LYS A 221 6.94 -18.36 -3.06
N THR A 222 6.54 -18.08 -4.29
CA THR A 222 7.07 -17.04 -5.16
C THR A 222 5.91 -16.42 -5.90
N LEU A 223 5.82 -15.11 -5.87
CA LEU A 223 4.77 -14.35 -6.52
C LEU A 223 5.26 -13.82 -7.88
N SER A 224 4.39 -13.86 -8.88
CA SER A 224 4.64 -13.35 -10.23
C SER A 224 3.48 -12.50 -10.75
N GLU A 225 3.68 -11.75 -11.83
CA GLU A 225 2.59 -11.01 -12.48
C GLU A 225 1.47 -11.92 -12.98
N ALA A 226 1.77 -13.16 -13.33
CA ALA A 226 0.78 -14.14 -13.77
C ALA A 226 -0.21 -14.53 -12.66
N ASP A 227 0.19 -14.39 -11.40
CA ASP A 227 -0.67 -14.68 -10.24
C ASP A 227 -1.77 -13.62 -10.03
N ALA A 228 -1.66 -12.48 -10.71
CA ALA A 228 -2.69 -11.44 -10.70
C ALA A 228 -3.97 -11.86 -11.44
N GLU A 229 -3.90 -12.83 -12.32
CA GLU A 229 -5.10 -13.33 -13.02
C GLU A 229 -5.89 -14.28 -12.09
N TRP A 230 -7.15 -13.92 -11.86
CA TRP A 230 -8.08 -14.75 -11.09
C TRP A 230 -8.82 -15.68 -12.07
N LYS A 231 -8.42 -16.96 -12.04
CA LYS A 231 -9.02 -18.02 -12.86
C LYS A 231 -10.14 -18.71 -12.10
#